data_249da916d06cde55f157b1f939d90dcd
#
_entry.id   249da916d06cde55f157b1f939d90dcd
#
_cell.length_a   1.000
_cell.length_b   1.000
_cell.length_c   1.000
_cell.angle_alpha   90.00
_cell.angle_beta   90.00
_cell.angle_gamma   90.00
#
_symmetry.space_group_name_H-M   'P 1'
#
loop_
_entity.id
_entity.type
_entity.pdbx_description
1 polymer ?
#
loop_
_entity_poly.entity_id
_entity_poly.type
_entity_poly.pdbx_seq_one_letter_code
_entity_poly.pdbx_strand_id
1 'polypeptide(L)'
;MHAEKRTQLVIAAAGLLMGGGIAWLLSSKPTTGPVKDNGKDVLQEVNGSTIQETKNGKKVWELTVQSLLYDKKAQLAHMKGINGTFYQDDGRTMTVTADEGEVHMDSKDVVLTKNPHGVTSDGGDAVADKFTWINKDQTVVGEGNVRLKKDDTVATAIKATFNVALDQAKLEEDAHVQKGEF
;
A
#
# COMPACT_ATOMS: atom_id res chain seq x y z
N MET A 1 -49.86 19.19 9.04
CA MET A 1 -48.78 19.07 8.04
C MET A 1 -47.45 19.38 8.74
N HIS A 2 -46.80 18.39 9.31
CA HIS A 2 -45.49 18.54 9.92
C HIS A 2 -44.44 17.85 9.01
N ALA A 3 -43.51 18.64 8.46
CA ALA A 3 -42.38 18.17 7.70
C ALA A 3 -41.29 17.77 8.67
N GLU A 4 -41.01 16.47 8.80
CA GLU A 4 -39.84 15.96 9.52
C GLU A 4 -38.59 16.24 8.70
N LYS A 5 -37.75 17.13 9.24
CA LYS A 5 -36.39 17.33 8.78
C LYS A 5 -35.52 16.16 9.24
N ARG A 6 -35.19 15.25 8.34
CA ARG A 6 -34.16 14.23 8.58
C ARG A 6 -32.79 14.91 8.61
N THR A 7 -32.25 15.06 9.82
CA THR A 7 -30.88 15.52 10.04
C THR A 7 -29.92 14.42 9.61
N GLN A 8 -29.23 14.61 8.49
CA GLN A 8 -28.11 13.77 8.11
C GLN A 8 -26.93 14.13 9.02
N LEU A 9 -26.54 13.19 9.86
CA LEU A 9 -25.35 13.31 10.69
C LEU A 9 -24.12 13.03 9.81
N VAL A 10 -23.49 14.09 9.32
CA VAL A 10 -22.18 14.02 8.68
C VAL A 10 -21.15 13.97 9.80
N ILE A 11 -20.60 12.80 10.08
CA ILE A 11 -19.46 12.66 10.97
C ILE A 11 -18.20 13.02 10.16
N ALA A 12 -17.86 14.29 10.14
CA ALA A 12 -16.56 14.76 9.73
C ALA A 12 -15.63 14.62 10.94
N ALA A 13 -14.89 13.54 11.02
CA ALA A 13 -13.79 13.41 11.96
C ALA A 13 -12.60 14.22 11.45
N ALA A 14 -12.59 15.53 11.70
CA ALA A 14 -11.42 16.39 11.51
C ALA A 14 -10.48 16.16 12.68
N GLY A 15 -9.54 15.22 12.54
CA GLY A 15 -8.40 15.05 13.43
C GLY A 15 -7.19 15.73 12.86
N LEU A 16 -7.01 17.02 13.18
CA LEU A 16 -5.78 17.77 12.90
C LEU A 16 -4.71 17.30 13.87
N LEU A 17 -3.84 16.38 13.43
CA LEU A 17 -2.58 16.12 14.11
C LEU A 17 -1.43 16.43 13.15
N MET A 18 -0.57 17.33 13.58
CA MET A 18 0.67 17.70 12.90
C MET A 18 1.56 16.47 12.70
N GLY A 19 1.86 16.15 11.43
CA GLY A 19 2.77 15.09 11.03
C GLY A 19 2.08 13.88 10.42
N GLY A 20 1.96 13.85 9.07
CA GLY A 20 1.60 12.68 8.27
C GLY A 20 0.29 11.98 8.68
N GLY A 21 -0.86 12.52 8.29
CA GLY A 21 -2.14 11.86 8.54
C GLY A 21 -2.55 10.94 7.40
N ILE A 22 -3.08 9.73 7.71
CA ILE A 22 -3.80 8.93 6.72
C ILE A 22 -5.15 9.59 6.48
N ALA A 23 -5.37 10.09 5.26
CA ALA A 23 -6.68 10.59 4.86
C ALA A 23 -7.53 9.42 4.32
N TRP A 24 -8.62 9.08 5.00
CA TRP A 24 -9.63 8.14 4.52
C TRP A 24 -10.58 8.87 3.59
N LEU A 25 -10.42 8.71 2.29
CA LEU A 25 -11.42 9.13 1.32
C LEU A 25 -12.27 7.92 0.91
N LEU A 26 -13.45 7.79 1.54
CA LEU A 26 -14.48 6.85 1.12
C LEU A 26 -15.11 7.37 -0.18
N SER A 27 -14.60 6.94 -1.33
CA SER A 27 -15.12 7.31 -2.66
C SER A 27 -16.16 6.34 -3.20
N SER A 28 -16.79 5.53 -2.35
CA SER A 28 -17.92 4.67 -2.74
C SER A 28 -18.85 4.51 -1.56
N LYS A 29 -20.17 4.44 -1.78
CA LYS A 29 -21.14 4.19 -0.72
C LYS A 29 -20.77 2.88 -0.01
N PRO A 30 -20.42 2.87 1.29
CA PRO A 30 -20.07 1.65 1.99
C PRO A 30 -21.27 0.74 2.04
N THR A 31 -21.20 -0.44 1.45
CA THR A 31 -22.13 -1.50 1.75
C THR A 31 -21.69 -2.10 3.08
N THR A 32 -22.18 -1.54 4.17
CA THR A 32 -21.98 -2.09 5.50
C THR A 32 -22.73 -3.40 5.62
N GLY A 33 -22.00 -4.52 5.56
CA GLY A 33 -22.51 -5.80 6.04
C GLY A 33 -22.76 -5.74 7.55
N PRO A 34 -23.65 -6.60 8.12
CA PRO A 34 -23.98 -6.53 9.52
C PRO A 34 -22.74 -6.83 10.39
N VAL A 35 -22.35 -5.86 11.20
CA VAL A 35 -21.34 -6.00 12.25
C VAL A 35 -21.85 -7.01 13.28
N LYS A 36 -21.26 -8.19 13.35
CA LYS A 36 -21.47 -9.08 14.49
C LYS A 36 -20.60 -8.54 15.64
N ASP A 37 -21.24 -7.78 16.52
CA ASP A 37 -20.67 -7.40 17.80
C ASP A 37 -20.63 -8.63 18.72
N ASN A 38 -19.45 -9.24 18.82
CA ASN A 38 -19.17 -10.34 19.76
C ASN A 38 -18.26 -9.90 20.91
N GLY A 39 -18.23 -8.61 21.26
CA GLY A 39 -17.51 -8.14 22.48
C GLY A 39 -16.00 -8.41 22.52
N LYS A 40 -15.38 -8.75 21.40
CA LYS A 40 -13.93 -8.93 21.26
C LYS A 40 -13.46 -8.13 20.07
N ASP A 41 -12.62 -7.13 20.33
CA ASP A 41 -11.81 -6.34 19.41
C ASP A 41 -12.53 -6.07 18.07
N VAL A 42 -13.09 -4.87 17.90
CA VAL A 42 -13.91 -4.51 16.71
C VAL A 42 -13.05 -4.57 15.46
N LEU A 43 -13.12 -5.70 14.75
CA LEU A 43 -12.64 -5.84 13.39
C LEU A 43 -13.71 -5.23 12.48
N GLN A 44 -13.40 -4.11 11.86
CA GLN A 44 -14.30 -3.48 10.89
C GLN A 44 -13.89 -3.94 9.49
N GLU A 45 -14.73 -4.73 8.83
CA GLU A 45 -14.55 -5.10 7.43
C GLU A 45 -15.23 -4.06 6.53
N VAL A 46 -14.48 -3.55 5.56
CA VAL A 46 -14.97 -2.60 4.56
C VAL A 46 -14.59 -3.12 3.18
N ASN A 47 -15.57 -3.22 2.28
CA ASN A 47 -15.37 -3.66 0.91
C ASN A 47 -15.16 -2.46 -0.02
N GLY A 48 -14.21 -2.58 -0.97
CA GLY A 48 -13.95 -1.57 -1.98
C GLY A 48 -13.42 -0.26 -1.41
N SER A 49 -12.33 -0.30 -0.62
CA SER A 49 -11.75 0.86 0.05
C SER A 49 -10.50 1.38 -0.64
N THR A 50 -10.29 2.69 -0.53
CA THR A 50 -9.02 3.33 -0.88
C THR A 50 -8.37 3.89 0.38
N ILE A 51 -7.10 3.55 0.60
CA ILE A 51 -6.26 4.06 1.67
C ILE A 51 -5.10 4.82 1.04
N GLN A 52 -4.71 5.93 1.63
CA GLN A 52 -3.58 6.71 1.12
C GLN A 52 -2.77 7.33 2.26
N GLU A 53 -1.49 7.55 2.00
CA GLU A 53 -0.59 8.33 2.85
C GLU A 53 -0.19 9.61 2.12
N THR A 54 -0.16 10.71 2.87
CA THR A 54 0.23 12.02 2.36
C THR A 54 1.26 12.64 3.30
N LYS A 55 2.37 13.09 2.75
CA LYS A 55 3.45 13.78 3.48
C LYS A 55 3.68 15.15 2.84
N ASN A 56 3.64 16.21 3.65
CA ASN A 56 3.83 17.59 3.16
C ASN A 56 2.90 17.97 1.99
N GLY A 57 1.65 17.48 2.01
CA GLY A 57 0.66 17.74 0.97
C GLY A 57 0.82 16.93 -0.33
N LYS A 58 1.84 16.07 -0.41
CA LYS A 58 2.04 15.16 -1.55
C LYS A 58 1.65 13.74 -1.19
N LYS A 59 1.01 13.02 -2.11
CA LYS A 59 0.77 11.58 -1.94
C LYS A 59 2.11 10.84 -1.91
N VAL A 60 2.26 9.94 -0.96
CA VAL A 60 3.39 9.00 -0.86
C VAL A 60 2.98 7.66 -1.47
N TRP A 61 1.78 7.18 -1.12
CA TRP A 61 1.18 6.01 -1.73
C TRP A 61 -0.35 6.06 -1.63
N GLU A 62 -1.00 5.30 -2.49
CA GLU A 62 -2.44 5.08 -2.51
C GLU A 62 -2.71 3.61 -2.84
N LEU A 63 -3.57 2.95 -2.07
CA LEU A 63 -3.95 1.55 -2.25
C LEU A 63 -5.46 1.44 -2.37
N THR A 64 -5.94 0.83 -3.43
CA THR A 64 -7.33 0.40 -3.59
C THR A 64 -7.39 -1.10 -3.30
N VAL A 65 -8.30 -1.53 -2.45
CA VAL A 65 -8.40 -2.90 -1.97
C VAL A 65 -9.82 -3.43 -2.12
N GLN A 66 -9.97 -4.73 -2.39
CA GLN A 66 -11.27 -5.39 -2.47
C GLN A 66 -11.90 -5.54 -1.08
N SER A 67 -11.11 -5.91 -0.08
CA SER A 67 -11.54 -5.93 1.32
C SER A 67 -10.44 -5.46 2.25
N LEU A 68 -10.85 -4.83 3.34
CA LEU A 68 -10.00 -4.31 4.38
C LEU A 68 -10.56 -4.70 5.73
N LEU A 69 -9.73 -5.27 6.58
CA LEU A 69 -10.05 -5.63 7.95
C LEU A 69 -9.09 -4.87 8.89
N TYR A 70 -9.64 -3.94 9.67
CA TYR A 70 -8.85 -3.15 10.60
C TYR A 70 -8.84 -3.76 11.99
N ASP A 71 -7.65 -4.11 12.49
CA ASP A 71 -7.38 -4.49 13.88
C ASP A 71 -6.89 -3.27 14.67
N LYS A 72 -7.80 -2.68 15.43
CA LYS A 72 -7.51 -1.48 16.24
C LYS A 72 -6.47 -1.75 17.33
N LYS A 73 -6.43 -2.95 17.90
CA LYS A 73 -5.50 -3.30 18.97
C LYS A 73 -4.09 -3.50 18.46
N ALA A 74 -3.96 -4.20 17.35
CA ALA A 74 -2.69 -4.42 16.68
C ALA A 74 -2.23 -3.20 15.86
N GLN A 75 -3.10 -2.20 15.62
CA GLN A 75 -2.85 -1.08 14.71
C GLN A 75 -2.47 -1.55 13.30
N LEU A 76 -3.14 -2.61 12.84
CA LEU A 76 -2.93 -3.22 11.53
C LEU A 76 -4.21 -3.14 10.68
N ALA A 77 -4.04 -2.84 9.41
CA ALA A 77 -5.08 -2.98 8.41
C ALA A 77 -4.71 -4.12 7.47
N HIS A 78 -5.40 -5.27 7.58
CA HIS A 78 -5.23 -6.40 6.68
C HIS A 78 -6.01 -6.16 5.39
N MET A 79 -5.42 -6.44 4.25
CA MET A 79 -5.96 -6.14 2.93
C MET A 79 -5.98 -7.36 2.04
N LYS A 80 -6.98 -7.42 1.13
CA LYS A 80 -7.04 -8.40 0.04
C LYS A 80 -7.35 -7.72 -1.28
N GLY A 81 -6.82 -8.28 -2.37
CA GLY A 81 -7.04 -7.80 -3.73
C GLY A 81 -6.56 -6.36 -3.89
N ILE A 82 -5.24 -6.17 -3.78
CA ILE A 82 -4.59 -4.87 -3.69
C ILE A 82 -4.17 -4.40 -5.08
N ASN A 83 -4.49 -3.16 -5.39
CA ASN A 83 -3.95 -2.39 -6.51
C ASN A 83 -3.54 -1.02 -5.95
N GLY A 84 -2.30 -0.62 -6.13
CA GLY A 84 -1.80 0.60 -5.54
C GLY A 84 -0.77 1.32 -6.38
N THR A 85 -0.49 2.56 -5.96
CA THR A 85 0.54 3.39 -6.57
C THR A 85 1.39 4.00 -5.49
N PHE A 86 2.70 3.87 -5.62
CA PHE A 86 3.71 4.55 -4.82
C PHE A 86 4.29 5.68 -5.66
N TYR A 87 4.52 6.83 -5.03
CA TYR A 87 4.94 8.06 -5.69
C TYR A 87 6.34 8.43 -5.24
N GLN A 88 7.18 8.84 -6.18
CA GLN A 88 8.50 9.42 -5.90
C GLN A 88 8.44 10.94 -6.04
N ASP A 89 9.32 11.64 -5.34
CA ASP A 89 9.33 13.12 -5.32
C ASP A 89 9.55 13.76 -6.70
N ASP A 90 10.22 13.06 -7.62
CA ASP A 90 10.47 13.48 -9.00
C ASP A 90 9.29 13.23 -9.96
N GLY A 91 8.18 12.69 -9.46
CA GLY A 91 6.97 12.40 -10.22
C GLY A 91 6.90 11.01 -10.84
N ARG A 92 7.95 10.19 -10.75
CA ARG A 92 7.89 8.79 -11.15
C ARG A 92 7.03 7.98 -10.17
N THR A 93 6.43 6.91 -10.67
CA THR A 93 5.54 6.06 -9.87
C THR A 93 5.86 4.59 -10.07
N MET A 94 5.48 3.79 -9.07
CA MET A 94 5.39 2.34 -9.19
C MET A 94 3.96 1.90 -8.91
N THR A 95 3.31 1.30 -9.87
CA THR A 95 2.03 0.61 -9.67
C THR A 95 2.31 -0.79 -9.15
N VAL A 96 1.60 -1.18 -8.10
CA VAL A 96 1.77 -2.50 -7.47
C VAL A 96 0.46 -3.26 -7.42
N THR A 97 0.53 -4.57 -7.53
CA THR A 97 -0.57 -5.49 -7.27
C THR A 97 -0.14 -6.57 -6.29
N ALA A 98 -1.05 -7.07 -5.48
CA ALA A 98 -0.85 -8.23 -4.62
C ALA A 98 -2.21 -8.81 -4.20
N ASP A 99 -2.23 -10.10 -3.85
CA ASP A 99 -3.47 -10.74 -3.40
C ASP A 99 -3.76 -10.40 -1.94
N GLU A 100 -2.72 -10.28 -1.09
CA GLU A 100 -2.82 -9.99 0.34
C GLU A 100 -1.76 -8.97 0.78
N GLY A 101 -2.06 -8.25 1.84
CA GLY A 101 -1.10 -7.32 2.46
C GLY A 101 -1.60 -6.73 3.76
N GLU A 102 -0.74 -5.89 4.36
CA GLU A 102 -0.99 -5.23 5.62
C GLU A 102 -0.44 -3.81 5.59
N VAL A 103 -1.14 -2.88 6.25
CA VAL A 103 -0.62 -1.54 6.58
C VAL A 103 -0.45 -1.45 8.09
N HIS A 104 0.75 -1.12 8.54
CA HIS A 104 1.06 -0.74 9.91
C HIS A 104 0.64 0.71 10.13
N MET A 105 -0.42 0.93 10.91
CA MET A 105 -1.07 2.23 11.01
C MET A 105 -0.23 3.30 11.75
N ASP A 106 0.74 2.89 12.53
CA ASP A 106 1.68 3.76 13.25
C ASP A 106 2.88 4.18 12.38
N SER A 107 3.60 3.23 11.78
CA SER A 107 4.77 3.49 10.93
C SER A 107 4.42 3.87 9.49
N LYS A 108 3.22 3.54 9.01
CA LYS A 108 2.76 3.66 7.63
C LYS A 108 3.52 2.75 6.66
N ASP A 109 4.16 1.72 7.20
CA ASP A 109 4.77 0.69 6.38
C ASP A 109 3.68 -0.19 5.76
N VAL A 110 3.94 -0.65 4.54
CA VAL A 110 3.03 -1.52 3.80
C VAL A 110 3.75 -2.82 3.48
N VAL A 111 3.16 -3.94 3.86
CA VAL A 111 3.63 -5.28 3.51
C VAL A 111 2.70 -5.87 2.47
N LEU A 112 3.24 -6.34 1.36
CA LEU A 112 2.51 -7.01 0.27
C LEU A 112 3.01 -8.44 0.14
N THR A 113 2.08 -9.39 0.10
CA THR A 113 2.34 -10.82 0.00
C THR A 113 1.43 -11.49 -1.02
N LYS A 114 1.69 -12.75 -1.35
CA LYS A 114 0.92 -13.47 -2.36
C LYS A 114 0.96 -12.76 -3.72
N ASN A 115 2.00 -13.07 -4.47
CA ASN A 115 2.25 -12.58 -5.82
C ASN A 115 2.40 -11.04 -5.93
N PRO A 116 3.18 -10.38 -5.06
CA PRO A 116 3.41 -8.95 -5.23
C PRO A 116 4.18 -8.68 -6.53
N HIS A 117 3.66 -7.73 -7.30
CA HIS A 117 4.25 -7.31 -8.58
C HIS A 117 4.22 -5.79 -8.68
N GLY A 118 5.33 -5.19 -9.05
CA GLY A 118 5.49 -3.75 -9.21
C GLY A 118 5.94 -3.40 -10.63
N VAL A 119 5.32 -2.37 -11.21
CA VAL A 119 5.70 -1.82 -12.53
C VAL A 119 5.92 -0.32 -12.38
N THR A 120 7.08 0.17 -12.82
CA THR A 120 7.39 1.60 -12.79
C THR A 120 6.83 2.33 -14.00
N SER A 121 6.57 3.65 -13.85
CA SER A 121 6.06 4.49 -14.95
C SER A 121 7.00 4.61 -16.15
N ASP A 122 8.27 4.24 -15.98
CA ASP A 122 9.32 4.23 -17.00
C ASP A 122 9.74 2.82 -17.44
N GLY A 123 8.90 1.79 -17.19
CA GLY A 123 9.02 0.44 -17.73
C GLY A 123 9.85 -0.52 -16.89
N GLY A 124 10.21 -0.18 -15.66
CA GLY A 124 10.81 -1.12 -14.72
C GLY A 124 9.78 -2.15 -14.23
N ASP A 125 10.23 -3.34 -13.89
CA ASP A 125 9.44 -4.47 -13.43
C ASP A 125 10.10 -5.11 -12.20
N ALA A 126 9.31 -5.41 -11.16
CA ALA A 126 9.78 -5.98 -9.92
C ALA A 126 8.82 -7.08 -9.44
N VAL A 127 9.36 -8.25 -9.12
CA VAL A 127 8.64 -9.34 -8.48
C VAL A 127 9.44 -9.89 -7.31
N ALA A 128 8.75 -10.43 -6.31
CA ALA A 128 9.33 -11.11 -5.14
C ALA A 128 8.25 -11.97 -4.47
N ASP A 129 8.59 -12.73 -3.44
CA ASP A 129 7.60 -13.41 -2.61
C ASP A 129 6.92 -12.42 -1.64
N LYS A 130 7.63 -11.35 -1.27
CA LYS A 130 7.14 -10.29 -0.39
C LYS A 130 7.77 -8.95 -0.76
N PHE A 131 6.96 -7.88 -0.76
CA PHE A 131 7.43 -6.51 -0.73
C PHE A 131 7.09 -5.84 0.60
N THR A 132 8.03 -5.07 1.12
CA THR A 132 7.81 -4.20 2.27
C THR A 132 8.19 -2.77 1.90
N TRP A 133 7.22 -1.88 1.85
CA TRP A 133 7.45 -0.44 1.80
C TRP A 133 7.85 0.06 3.17
N ILE A 134 9.02 0.66 3.28
CA ILE A 134 9.50 1.34 4.49
C ILE A 134 9.23 2.82 4.34
N ASN A 135 8.17 3.29 4.99
CA ASN A 135 7.68 4.65 4.82
C ASN A 135 8.68 5.72 5.27
N LYS A 136 9.44 5.45 6.33
CA LYS A 136 10.46 6.36 6.83
C LYS A 136 11.54 6.65 5.80
N ASP A 137 12.01 5.61 5.11
CA ASP A 137 13.15 5.65 4.19
C ASP A 137 12.70 5.80 2.71
N GLN A 138 11.39 5.65 2.46
CA GLN A 138 10.78 5.70 1.11
C GLN A 138 11.41 4.68 0.15
N THR A 139 11.65 3.48 0.66
CA THR A 139 12.25 2.37 -0.08
C THR A 139 11.36 1.14 -0.02
N VAL A 140 11.53 0.26 -0.99
CA VAL A 140 10.92 -1.06 -1.04
C VAL A 140 11.98 -2.10 -0.71
N VAL A 141 11.66 -3.02 0.18
CA VAL A 141 12.45 -4.24 0.43
C VAL A 141 11.71 -5.41 -0.21
N GLY A 142 12.34 -6.05 -1.19
CA GLY A 142 11.90 -7.32 -1.76
C GLY A 142 12.59 -8.48 -1.05
N GLU A 143 11.85 -9.52 -0.69
CA GLU A 143 12.37 -10.73 -0.06
C GLU A 143 11.80 -11.98 -0.73
N GLY A 144 12.67 -12.97 -0.95
CA GLY A 144 12.38 -14.23 -1.62
C GLY A 144 12.19 -14.07 -3.14
N ASN A 145 12.95 -14.83 -3.93
CA ASN A 145 12.83 -14.88 -5.39
C ASN A 145 12.78 -13.49 -6.06
N VAL A 146 13.56 -12.53 -5.54
CA VAL A 146 13.55 -11.16 -6.08
C VAL A 146 14.08 -11.14 -7.49
N ARG A 147 13.32 -10.55 -8.39
CA ARG A 147 13.73 -10.25 -9.76
C ARG A 147 13.33 -8.82 -10.09
N LEU A 148 14.32 -8.03 -10.47
CA LEU A 148 14.17 -6.65 -10.92
C LEU A 148 14.60 -6.59 -12.39
N LYS A 149 13.80 -5.93 -13.21
CA LYS A 149 14.15 -5.65 -14.61
C LYS A 149 13.97 -4.17 -14.87
N LYS A 150 14.95 -3.55 -15.50
CA LYS A 150 14.84 -2.20 -16.05
C LYS A 150 15.73 -2.07 -17.27
N ASP A 151 15.18 -1.54 -18.35
CA ASP A 151 15.85 -1.44 -19.65
C ASP A 151 16.43 -2.79 -20.11
N ASP A 152 17.72 -2.84 -20.35
CA ASP A 152 18.49 -4.04 -20.74
C ASP A 152 19.12 -4.76 -19.54
N THR A 153 18.69 -4.47 -18.32
CA THR A 153 19.28 -5.03 -17.11
C THR A 153 18.27 -5.87 -16.33
N VAL A 154 18.69 -7.07 -15.94
CA VAL A 154 17.94 -7.95 -15.03
C VAL A 154 18.82 -8.25 -13.83
N ALA A 155 18.26 -8.07 -12.64
CA ALA A 155 18.89 -8.41 -11.38
C ALA A 155 18.02 -9.43 -10.62
N THR A 156 18.67 -10.44 -10.01
CA THR A 156 18.02 -11.41 -9.12
C THR A 156 18.77 -11.49 -7.80
N ALA A 157 18.06 -11.75 -6.72
CA ALA A 157 18.64 -11.91 -5.38
C ALA A 157 17.63 -12.62 -4.45
N ILE A 158 18.05 -13.03 -3.27
CA ILE A 158 17.14 -13.46 -2.20
C ILE A 158 16.52 -12.22 -1.54
N LYS A 159 17.29 -11.11 -1.47
CA LYS A 159 16.81 -9.85 -0.92
C LYS A 159 17.31 -8.66 -1.74
N ALA A 160 16.47 -7.68 -1.93
CA ALA A 160 16.83 -6.40 -2.55
C ALA A 160 16.15 -5.23 -1.85
N THR A 161 16.87 -4.11 -1.72
CA THR A 161 16.30 -2.82 -1.31
C THR A 161 16.40 -1.87 -2.49
N PHE A 162 15.30 -1.25 -2.89
CA PHE A 162 15.26 -0.40 -4.07
C PHE A 162 14.29 0.78 -3.89
N ASN A 163 14.47 1.83 -4.69
CA ASN A 163 13.55 2.95 -4.71
C ASN A 163 12.39 2.71 -5.70
N VAL A 164 11.34 3.52 -5.60
CA VAL A 164 10.12 3.42 -6.42
C VAL A 164 10.40 3.43 -7.94
N ALA A 165 11.46 4.10 -8.37
CA ALA A 165 11.81 4.22 -9.78
C ALA A 165 12.71 3.09 -10.31
N LEU A 166 13.17 2.18 -9.45
CA LEU A 166 14.11 1.11 -9.80
C LEU A 166 15.40 1.61 -10.47
N ASP A 167 15.85 2.83 -10.13
CA ASP A 167 17.14 3.36 -10.60
C ASP A 167 18.28 3.18 -9.57
N GLN A 168 17.91 2.80 -8.36
CA GLN A 168 18.82 2.44 -7.29
C GLN A 168 18.34 1.14 -6.65
N ALA A 169 19.20 0.13 -6.63
CA ALA A 169 18.93 -1.14 -5.97
C ALA A 169 20.19 -1.66 -5.28
N LYS A 170 20.03 -2.11 -4.04
CA LYS A 170 21.03 -2.90 -3.31
C LYS A 170 20.56 -4.34 -3.29
N LEU A 171 21.35 -5.25 -3.80
CA LEU A 171 21.06 -6.67 -3.84
C LEU A 171 21.85 -7.39 -2.74
N GLU A 172 21.21 -8.32 -2.06
CA GLU A 172 21.78 -9.07 -0.94
C GLU A 172 21.40 -10.54 -1.07
N GLU A 173 22.33 -11.43 -0.75
CA GLU A 173 22.16 -12.88 -0.77
C GLU A 173 21.87 -13.44 -2.18
N ASP A 174 22.80 -14.21 -2.70
CA ASP A 174 22.75 -14.84 -4.03
C ASP A 174 22.43 -13.86 -5.17
N ALA A 175 23.12 -12.72 -5.16
CA ALA A 175 22.86 -11.61 -6.07
C ALA A 175 23.52 -11.83 -7.44
N HIS A 176 22.71 -11.74 -8.49
CA HIS A 176 23.18 -11.80 -9.88
C HIS A 176 22.63 -10.60 -10.66
N VAL A 177 23.48 -10.02 -11.50
CA VAL A 177 23.08 -8.96 -12.44
C VAL A 177 23.52 -9.33 -13.82
N GLN A 178 22.59 -9.28 -14.77
CA GLN A 178 22.84 -9.55 -16.16
C GLN A 178 22.39 -8.35 -16.99
N LYS A 179 23.22 -7.94 -17.94
CA LYS A 179 22.94 -6.86 -18.88
C LYS A 179 23.04 -7.37 -20.31
N GLY A 180 22.08 -7.02 -21.17
CA GLY A 180 22.03 -7.43 -22.57
C GLY A 180 20.60 -7.60 -23.06
N GLU A 181 20.44 -7.97 -24.34
CA GLU A 181 19.14 -8.34 -24.91
C GLU A 181 18.72 -9.74 -24.40
N PHE A 182 17.46 -9.88 -23.91
CA PHE A 182 16.87 -11.11 -23.39
C PHE A 182 15.63 -11.47 -24.19
#